data_d2aaa7881f589945050bf0a42f20943e
#
_entry.id   d2aaa7881f589945050bf0a42f20943e
#
_cell.length_a   1.000
_cell.length_b   1.000
_cell.length_c   1.000
_cell.angle_alpha   90.00
_cell.angle_beta   90.00
_cell.angle_gamma   90.00
#
_symmetry.space_group_name_H-M   'P 1'
#
loop_
_entity.id
_entity.type
_entity.pdbx_description
1 polymer ?
#
loop_
_entity_poly.entity_id
_entity_poly.type
_entity_poly.pdbx_seq_one_letter_code
_entity_poly.pdbx_strand_id
1 'polypeptide(L)'
;AILYRMNAQSNALEYAFKRNGVPYKIIGGTKFFDRAEVKDMLAYLCVINNPTDDLRLRRIVNVPARKIGQATVDKAQIIATQHGLTLYDVFRRAEEFPELKNAAGKLKAFTDMIEEMRRRLPESELPEFYDYVCERSGYAPALREKDDMESRGRLENVQELRSSILAYLENAEGAETSLSGFLDEIALYTDLDSRVDGDNCVTMMTMHAAKGLEFPVVYLVGLEEGILPHKRSLEDGNCDEERRLLYVGITRAQEKLMLTYCATRLRYGDRMPCQRSSFLSEIPPHLMEYSKWEDLMNAEATEEESGNFFDSLRSMLLEEE
;
A
#
# COMPACT_ATOMS: atom_id res chain seq x y z
N ALA A 1 9.01 -18.06 -2.73
CA ALA A 1 7.89 -17.15 -2.99
C ALA A 1 7.15 -16.81 -1.69
N ILE A 2 6.50 -15.66 -1.65
CA ILE A 2 5.60 -15.25 -0.56
C ILE A 2 4.19 -15.12 -1.13
N LEU A 3 3.25 -15.85 -0.53
CA LEU A 3 1.85 -15.85 -0.94
C LEU A 3 0.97 -15.25 0.16
N TYR A 4 0.06 -14.37 -0.22
CA TYR A 4 -0.87 -13.68 0.67
C TYR A 4 -2.31 -13.73 0.15
N ARG A 5 -3.29 -13.45 1.02
CA ARG A 5 -4.71 -13.49 0.68
C ARG A 5 -5.18 -12.22 -0.02
N MET A 6 -4.78 -11.07 0.47
CA MET A 6 -5.24 -9.75 0.01
C MET A 6 -4.07 -8.91 -0.49
N ASN A 7 -4.31 -8.13 -1.54
CA ASN A 7 -3.29 -7.24 -2.10
C ASN A 7 -2.74 -6.24 -1.06
N ALA A 8 -3.56 -5.74 -0.14
CA ALA A 8 -3.14 -4.81 0.89
C ALA A 8 -1.98 -5.35 1.76
N GLN A 9 -1.92 -6.68 1.97
CA GLN A 9 -0.84 -7.30 2.76
C GLN A 9 0.56 -7.10 2.17
N SER A 10 0.67 -6.82 0.84
CA SER A 10 1.98 -6.59 0.24
C SER A 10 2.67 -5.34 0.77
N ASN A 11 1.93 -4.32 1.23
CA ASN A 11 2.48 -3.05 1.70
C ASN A 11 3.55 -3.24 2.80
N ALA A 12 3.22 -3.96 3.86
CA ALA A 12 4.15 -4.20 4.97
C ALA A 12 5.39 -4.99 4.52
N LEU A 13 5.21 -5.95 3.60
CA LEU A 13 6.32 -6.74 3.04
C LEU A 13 7.20 -5.88 2.13
N GLU A 14 6.60 -5.10 1.24
CA GLU A 14 7.30 -4.18 0.35
C GLU A 14 8.12 -3.16 1.15
N TYR A 15 7.52 -2.60 2.20
CA TYR A 15 8.20 -1.66 3.10
C TYR A 15 9.41 -2.31 3.79
N ALA A 16 9.22 -3.52 4.35
CA ALA A 16 10.30 -4.25 5.01
C ALA A 16 11.43 -4.62 4.03
N PHE A 17 11.10 -5.08 2.82
CA PHE A 17 12.11 -5.43 1.82
C PHE A 17 12.90 -4.22 1.33
N LYS A 18 12.24 -3.10 1.06
CA LYS A 18 12.90 -1.85 0.68
C LYS A 18 13.87 -1.38 1.75
N ARG A 19 13.43 -1.37 3.00
CA ARG A 19 14.27 -0.95 4.13
C ARG A 19 15.51 -1.81 4.31
N ASN A 20 15.41 -3.11 4.02
CA ASN A 20 16.50 -4.07 4.18
C ASN A 20 17.24 -4.38 2.85
N GLY A 21 16.97 -3.64 1.77
CA GLY A 21 17.63 -3.85 0.48
C GLY A 21 17.33 -5.20 -0.17
N VAL A 22 16.25 -5.88 0.20
CA VAL A 22 15.87 -7.17 -0.37
C VAL A 22 15.11 -6.96 -1.69
N PRO A 23 15.66 -7.41 -2.83
CA PRO A 23 14.98 -7.27 -4.11
C PRO A 23 13.72 -8.16 -4.18
N TYR A 24 12.64 -7.62 -4.74
CA TYR A 24 11.39 -8.36 -4.88
C TYR A 24 10.65 -7.99 -6.16
N LYS A 25 9.77 -8.90 -6.60
CA LYS A 25 8.81 -8.66 -7.69
C LYS A 25 7.40 -9.13 -7.31
N ILE A 26 6.39 -8.43 -7.82
CA ILE A 26 4.98 -8.80 -7.64
C ILE A 26 4.44 -9.38 -8.93
N ILE A 27 3.86 -10.58 -8.84
CA ILE A 27 3.21 -11.26 -9.98
C ILE A 27 1.69 -11.11 -9.86
N GLY A 28 1.05 -10.76 -10.97
CA GLY A 28 -0.41 -10.63 -11.04
C GLY A 28 -0.97 -9.39 -10.33
N GLY A 29 -0.13 -8.42 -10.03
CA GLY A 29 -0.51 -7.16 -9.38
C GLY A 29 0.50 -6.04 -9.63
N THR A 30 0.24 -4.89 -9.03
CA THR A 30 1.13 -3.72 -9.02
C THR A 30 1.69 -3.49 -7.63
N LYS A 31 2.90 -2.92 -7.54
CA LYS A 31 3.48 -2.48 -6.27
C LYS A 31 2.52 -1.55 -5.54
N PHE A 32 2.55 -1.56 -4.22
CA PHE A 32 1.56 -0.86 -3.40
C PHE A 32 1.45 0.63 -3.76
N PHE A 33 2.57 1.33 -3.82
CA PHE A 33 2.60 2.76 -4.14
C PHE A 33 2.31 3.07 -5.62
N ASP A 34 2.26 2.05 -6.49
CA ASP A 34 1.90 2.19 -7.90
C ASP A 34 0.40 2.03 -8.17
N ARG A 35 -0.37 1.54 -7.21
CA ARG A 35 -1.82 1.37 -7.33
C ARG A 35 -2.52 2.70 -7.52
N ALA A 36 -3.53 2.73 -8.38
CA ALA A 36 -4.22 3.96 -8.76
C ALA A 36 -4.79 4.72 -7.55
N GLU A 37 -5.48 4.01 -6.65
CA GLU A 37 -6.08 4.57 -5.43
C GLU A 37 -5.06 5.11 -4.44
N VAL A 38 -3.90 4.45 -4.31
CA VAL A 38 -2.80 4.89 -3.46
C VAL A 38 -2.17 6.16 -4.05
N LYS A 39 -1.91 6.17 -5.37
CA LYS A 39 -1.43 7.38 -6.08
C LYS A 39 -2.42 8.54 -6.00
N ASP A 40 -3.73 8.26 -6.01
CA ASP A 40 -4.75 9.30 -5.85
C ASP A 40 -4.69 9.92 -4.46
N MET A 41 -4.61 9.10 -3.41
CA MET A 41 -4.52 9.60 -2.04
C MET A 41 -3.20 10.33 -1.77
N LEU A 42 -2.08 9.81 -2.26
CA LEU A 42 -0.79 10.52 -2.20
C LEU A 42 -0.85 11.85 -2.94
N ALA A 43 -1.53 11.92 -4.09
CA ALA A 43 -1.71 13.17 -4.83
C ALA A 43 -2.54 14.19 -4.04
N TYR A 44 -3.58 13.76 -3.28
CA TYR A 44 -4.27 14.64 -2.33
C TYR A 44 -3.32 15.20 -1.28
N LEU A 45 -2.54 14.34 -0.62
CA LEU A 45 -1.58 14.75 0.40
C LEU A 45 -0.52 15.69 -0.17
N CYS A 46 -0.02 15.43 -1.38
CA CYS A 46 0.94 16.32 -2.05
C CYS A 46 0.35 17.69 -2.36
N VAL A 47 -0.89 17.78 -2.88
CA VAL A 47 -1.55 19.07 -3.17
C VAL A 47 -1.88 19.83 -1.90
N ILE A 48 -2.22 19.15 -0.82
CA ILE A 48 -2.39 19.77 0.50
C ILE A 48 -1.06 20.35 1.00
N ASN A 49 0.02 19.62 0.87
CA ASN A 49 1.37 20.08 1.24
C ASN A 49 1.85 21.23 0.33
N ASN A 50 1.73 21.03 -0.97
CA ASN A 50 2.14 22.00 -1.99
C ASN A 50 1.08 22.15 -3.10
N PRO A 51 0.21 23.16 -3.06
CA PRO A 51 -0.85 23.35 -4.06
C PRO A 51 -0.35 23.77 -5.44
N THR A 52 0.94 24.09 -5.59
CA THR A 52 1.53 24.44 -6.90
C THR A 52 1.95 23.20 -7.72
N ASP A 53 1.71 22.00 -7.22
CA ASP A 53 1.95 20.75 -7.94
C ASP A 53 0.83 20.49 -8.96
N ASP A 54 0.96 21.07 -10.12
CA ASP A 54 -0.02 20.99 -11.21
C ASP A 54 -0.27 19.55 -11.67
N LEU A 55 0.74 18.68 -11.63
CA LEU A 55 0.61 17.29 -12.06
C LEU A 55 -0.34 16.52 -11.14
N ARG A 56 -0.12 16.62 -9.83
CA ARG A 56 -0.95 15.96 -8.83
C ARG A 56 -2.32 16.62 -8.69
N LEU A 57 -2.41 17.94 -8.86
CA LEU A 57 -3.66 18.67 -8.90
C LEU A 57 -4.58 18.18 -10.04
N ARG A 58 -4.04 18.03 -11.26
CA ARG A 58 -4.76 17.49 -12.42
C ARG A 58 -5.28 16.08 -12.17
N ARG A 59 -4.51 15.27 -11.46
CA ARG A 59 -4.88 13.90 -11.12
C ARG A 59 -6.13 13.84 -10.27
N ILE A 60 -6.25 14.70 -9.25
CA ILE A 60 -7.29 14.58 -8.21
C ILE A 60 -8.50 15.49 -8.41
N VAL A 61 -8.41 16.52 -9.25
CA VAL A 61 -9.48 17.52 -9.36
C VAL A 61 -10.86 16.93 -9.68
N ASN A 62 -10.90 15.85 -10.44
CA ASN A 62 -12.14 15.13 -10.78
C ASN A 62 -12.16 13.66 -10.26
N VAL A 63 -11.39 13.35 -9.25
CA VAL A 63 -11.33 12.02 -8.60
C VAL A 63 -11.51 12.19 -7.09
N PRO A 64 -12.68 11.77 -6.53
CA PRO A 64 -13.87 11.23 -7.18
C PRO A 64 -14.54 12.23 -8.13
N ALA A 65 -15.48 11.76 -8.94
CA ALA A 65 -16.10 12.56 -9.98
C ALA A 65 -16.81 13.81 -9.45
N ARG A 66 -16.36 15.01 -9.86
CA ARG A 66 -16.90 16.34 -9.47
C ARG A 66 -17.52 17.09 -10.65
N LYS A 67 -17.69 16.40 -11.77
CA LYS A 67 -18.16 17.01 -13.04
C LYS A 67 -17.26 18.16 -13.51
N ILE A 68 -15.95 18.03 -13.26
CA ILE A 68 -14.88 18.89 -13.79
C ILE A 68 -14.18 18.09 -14.88
N GLY A 69 -14.56 18.36 -16.14
CA GLY A 69 -14.03 17.63 -17.29
C GLY A 69 -12.61 18.09 -17.69
N GLN A 70 -11.90 17.24 -18.42
CA GLN A 70 -10.54 17.51 -18.90
C GLN A 70 -10.45 18.84 -19.69
N ALA A 71 -11.45 19.12 -20.54
CA ALA A 71 -11.49 20.37 -21.29
C ALA A 71 -11.52 21.63 -20.40
N THR A 72 -12.11 21.54 -19.19
CA THR A 72 -12.08 22.65 -18.21
C THR A 72 -10.68 22.83 -17.65
N VAL A 73 -10.02 21.72 -17.30
CA VAL A 73 -8.64 21.73 -16.77
C VAL A 73 -7.67 22.27 -17.81
N ASP A 74 -7.82 21.88 -19.08
CA ASP A 74 -6.97 22.35 -20.19
C ASP A 74 -7.14 23.85 -20.44
N LYS A 75 -8.40 24.36 -20.40
CA LYS A 75 -8.66 25.82 -20.48
C LYS A 75 -7.97 26.55 -19.31
N ALA A 76 -8.12 26.03 -18.11
CA ALA A 76 -7.48 26.64 -16.93
C ALA A 76 -5.96 26.66 -17.05
N GLN A 77 -5.35 25.63 -17.65
CA GLN A 77 -3.91 25.60 -17.90
C GLN A 77 -3.46 26.66 -18.91
N ILE A 78 -4.24 26.87 -19.97
CA ILE A 78 -3.96 27.94 -20.94
C ILE A 78 -3.97 29.30 -20.25
N ILE A 79 -4.99 29.55 -19.42
CA ILE A 79 -5.12 30.77 -18.63
C ILE A 79 -3.93 30.94 -17.67
N ALA A 80 -3.58 29.88 -16.95
CA ALA A 80 -2.42 29.86 -16.05
C ALA A 80 -1.14 30.30 -16.75
N THR A 81 -0.87 29.72 -17.92
CA THR A 81 0.29 30.07 -18.75
C THR A 81 0.26 31.52 -19.24
N GLN A 82 -0.92 31.99 -19.69
CA GLN A 82 -1.08 33.35 -20.23
C GLN A 82 -0.90 34.46 -19.17
N HIS A 83 -1.29 34.15 -17.93
CA HIS A 83 -1.28 35.12 -16.82
C HIS A 83 -0.10 34.93 -15.86
N GLY A 84 0.76 33.93 -16.08
CA GLY A 84 1.87 33.61 -15.15
C GLY A 84 1.38 33.16 -13.77
N LEU A 85 0.22 32.48 -13.73
CA LEU A 85 -0.39 31.95 -12.51
C LEU A 85 -0.16 30.44 -12.40
N THR A 86 -0.31 29.88 -11.18
CA THR A 86 -0.41 28.43 -11.01
C THR A 86 -1.80 27.94 -11.43
N LEU A 87 -1.94 26.68 -11.80
CA LEU A 87 -3.23 26.08 -12.10
C LEU A 87 -4.17 26.18 -10.90
N TYR A 88 -3.63 26.04 -9.69
CA TYR A 88 -4.39 26.18 -8.45
C TYR A 88 -4.93 27.60 -8.25
N ASP A 89 -4.15 28.64 -8.55
CA ASP A 89 -4.60 30.03 -8.47
C ASP A 89 -5.73 30.30 -9.48
N VAL A 90 -5.63 29.77 -10.68
CA VAL A 90 -6.70 29.86 -11.68
C VAL A 90 -7.97 29.16 -11.20
N PHE A 91 -7.86 27.98 -10.59
CA PHE A 91 -9.04 27.31 -10.03
C PHE A 91 -9.70 28.12 -8.89
N ARG A 92 -8.90 28.71 -8.00
CA ARG A 92 -9.38 29.53 -6.90
C ARG A 92 -10.06 30.83 -7.38
N ARG A 93 -9.55 31.37 -8.48
CA ARG A 93 -10.04 32.63 -9.10
C ARG A 93 -10.88 32.38 -10.35
N ALA A 94 -11.45 31.17 -10.50
CA ALA A 94 -12.14 30.76 -11.72
C ALA A 94 -13.32 31.66 -12.12
N GLU A 95 -13.93 32.39 -11.17
CA GLU A 95 -15.00 33.37 -11.42
C GLU A 95 -14.51 34.61 -12.20
N GLU A 96 -13.21 34.92 -12.15
CA GLU A 96 -12.61 36.04 -12.87
C GLU A 96 -12.40 35.75 -14.37
N PHE A 97 -12.47 34.50 -14.77
CA PHE A 97 -12.20 34.04 -16.14
C PHE A 97 -13.50 33.62 -16.86
N PRO A 98 -13.96 34.36 -17.88
CA PRO A 98 -15.19 34.03 -18.60
C PRO A 98 -15.23 32.62 -19.19
N GLU A 99 -14.08 32.07 -19.61
CA GLU A 99 -13.93 30.74 -20.20
C GLU A 99 -14.23 29.62 -19.20
N LEU A 100 -14.10 29.90 -17.89
CA LEU A 100 -14.34 28.95 -16.79
C LEU A 100 -15.69 29.17 -16.09
N LYS A 101 -16.47 30.16 -16.47
CA LYS A 101 -17.72 30.57 -15.78
C LYS A 101 -18.65 29.39 -15.44
N ASN A 102 -18.81 28.43 -16.36
CA ASN A 102 -19.70 27.29 -16.17
C ASN A 102 -19.16 26.24 -15.17
N ALA A 103 -17.87 26.28 -14.88
CA ALA A 103 -17.20 25.37 -13.95
C ALA A 103 -16.72 26.09 -12.68
N ALA A 104 -16.78 27.40 -12.61
CA ALA A 104 -16.18 28.23 -11.57
C ALA A 104 -16.62 27.79 -10.18
N GLY A 105 -17.91 27.59 -9.94
CA GLY A 105 -18.39 27.13 -8.63
C GLY A 105 -17.87 25.76 -8.21
N LYS A 106 -17.63 24.83 -9.18
CA LYS A 106 -17.08 23.50 -8.88
C LYS A 106 -15.58 23.57 -8.59
N LEU A 107 -14.84 24.37 -9.37
CA LEU A 107 -13.41 24.62 -9.17
C LEU A 107 -13.17 25.28 -7.82
N LYS A 108 -13.96 26.30 -7.49
CA LYS A 108 -13.93 26.97 -6.19
C LYS A 108 -14.23 26.01 -5.05
N ALA A 109 -15.32 25.23 -5.14
CA ALA A 109 -15.67 24.25 -4.12
C ALA A 109 -14.53 23.22 -3.89
N PHE A 110 -13.83 22.80 -4.95
CA PHE A 110 -12.67 21.93 -4.84
C PHE A 110 -11.50 22.62 -4.12
N THR A 111 -11.16 23.85 -4.50
CA THR A 111 -10.06 24.58 -3.83
C THR A 111 -10.40 24.96 -2.40
N ASP A 112 -11.65 25.33 -2.10
CA ASP A 112 -12.11 25.60 -0.73
C ASP A 112 -11.97 24.35 0.16
N MET A 113 -12.26 23.15 -0.38
CA MET A 113 -12.03 21.88 0.30
C MET A 113 -10.55 21.64 0.59
N ILE A 114 -9.65 21.88 -0.37
CA ILE A 114 -8.20 21.75 -0.16
C ILE A 114 -7.71 22.74 0.90
N GLU A 115 -8.17 24.01 0.85
CA GLU A 115 -7.78 25.02 1.86
C GLU A 115 -8.31 24.67 3.26
N GLU A 116 -9.48 24.05 3.36
CA GLU A 116 -10.00 23.53 4.63
C GLU A 116 -9.08 22.45 5.21
N MET A 117 -8.66 21.49 4.36
CA MET A 117 -7.71 20.44 4.76
C MET A 117 -6.37 21.03 5.20
N ARG A 118 -5.83 21.99 4.44
CA ARG A 118 -4.57 22.66 4.75
C ARG A 118 -4.60 23.37 6.10
N ARG A 119 -5.70 24.03 6.44
CA ARG A 119 -5.87 24.69 7.74
C ARG A 119 -5.95 23.69 8.89
N ARG A 120 -6.47 22.51 8.64
CA ARG A 120 -6.61 21.48 9.67
C ARG A 120 -5.32 20.70 9.92
N LEU A 121 -4.42 20.61 8.95
CA LEU A 121 -3.18 19.82 9.03
C LEU A 121 -2.34 20.12 10.30
N PRO A 122 -2.04 21.39 10.66
CA PRO A 122 -1.22 21.68 11.84
C PRO A 122 -1.91 21.40 13.18
N GLU A 123 -3.20 21.15 13.20
CA GLU A 123 -4.03 20.91 14.39
C GLU A 123 -4.33 19.41 14.60
N SER A 124 -3.83 18.52 13.74
CA SER A 124 -4.17 17.10 13.74
C SER A 124 -2.94 16.22 13.73
N GLU A 125 -2.99 15.09 14.41
CA GLU A 125 -2.02 14.01 14.21
C GLU A 125 -2.12 13.47 12.77
N LEU A 126 -1.00 13.08 12.17
CA LEU A 126 -0.93 12.73 10.76
C LEU A 126 -1.86 11.56 10.35
N PRO A 127 -2.01 10.48 11.15
CA PRO A 127 -2.94 9.40 10.84
C PRO A 127 -4.41 9.84 10.85
N GLU A 128 -4.80 10.66 11.84
CA GLU A 128 -6.16 11.21 11.96
C GLU A 128 -6.46 12.21 10.85
N PHE A 129 -5.46 12.99 10.49
CA PHE A 129 -5.54 13.90 9.35
C PHE A 129 -5.74 13.12 8.03
N TYR A 130 -5.04 12.02 7.84
CA TYR A 130 -5.22 11.16 6.67
C TYR A 130 -6.65 10.62 6.59
N ASP A 131 -7.19 10.11 7.70
CA ASP A 131 -8.58 9.63 7.76
C ASP A 131 -9.56 10.74 7.38
N TYR A 132 -9.34 11.95 7.90
CA TYR A 132 -10.13 13.11 7.55
C TYR A 132 -10.06 13.43 6.03
N VAL A 133 -8.87 13.38 5.43
CA VAL A 133 -8.70 13.60 3.98
C VAL A 133 -9.46 12.53 3.17
N CYS A 134 -9.42 11.26 3.56
CA CYS A 134 -10.16 10.18 2.90
C CYS A 134 -11.66 10.43 2.87
N GLU A 135 -12.24 10.87 4.01
CA GLU A 135 -13.65 11.15 4.14
C GLU A 135 -14.04 12.48 3.44
N ARG A 136 -13.32 13.55 3.73
CA ARG A 136 -13.65 14.90 3.26
C ARG A 136 -13.48 15.07 1.77
N SER A 137 -12.51 14.37 1.15
CA SER A 137 -12.35 14.34 -0.30
C SER A 137 -13.52 13.65 -1.02
N GLY A 138 -14.29 12.84 -0.30
CA GLY A 138 -15.31 11.96 -0.87
C GLY A 138 -14.74 10.68 -1.48
N TYR A 139 -13.42 10.41 -1.34
CA TYR A 139 -12.79 9.25 -1.99
C TYR A 139 -13.24 7.94 -1.37
N ALA A 140 -13.11 7.81 -0.05
CA ALA A 140 -13.56 6.62 0.67
C ALA A 140 -15.10 6.44 0.60
N PRO A 141 -15.93 7.48 0.76
CA PRO A 141 -17.36 7.39 0.53
C PRO A 141 -17.76 6.87 -0.87
N ALA A 142 -17.09 7.36 -1.93
CA ALA A 142 -17.37 6.91 -3.30
C ALA A 142 -17.03 5.43 -3.54
N LEU A 143 -15.99 4.91 -2.89
CA LEU A 143 -15.65 3.49 -2.95
C LEU A 143 -16.67 2.63 -2.18
N ARG A 144 -17.14 3.11 -1.01
CA ARG A 144 -18.17 2.40 -0.22
C ARG A 144 -19.52 2.35 -0.93
N GLU A 145 -19.90 3.44 -1.63
CA GLU A 145 -21.16 3.51 -2.36
C GLU A 145 -21.23 2.49 -3.51
N LYS A 146 -20.12 2.26 -4.21
CA LYS A 146 -20.06 1.27 -5.29
C LYS A 146 -20.22 -0.17 -4.79
N ASP A 147 -19.62 -0.48 -3.65
CA ASP A 147 -19.68 -1.75 -2.93
C ASP A 147 -19.46 -3.02 -3.78
N ASP A 148 -18.78 -2.91 -4.92
CA ASP A 148 -18.33 -4.05 -5.71
C ASP A 148 -16.99 -4.59 -5.18
N MET A 149 -16.58 -5.76 -5.66
CA MET A 149 -15.35 -6.44 -5.20
C MET A 149 -14.09 -5.59 -5.44
N GLU A 150 -14.03 -4.88 -6.58
CA GLU A 150 -12.91 -4.03 -6.93
C GLU A 150 -12.83 -2.80 -6.01
N SER A 151 -13.95 -2.11 -5.80
CA SER A 151 -14.02 -0.93 -4.93
C SER A 151 -13.69 -1.25 -3.47
N ARG A 152 -14.06 -2.43 -2.99
CA ARG A 152 -13.67 -2.91 -1.65
C ARG A 152 -12.17 -3.12 -1.55
N GLY A 153 -11.54 -3.81 -2.53
CA GLY A 153 -10.10 -4.00 -2.55
C GLY A 153 -9.35 -2.66 -2.65
N ARG A 154 -9.87 -1.69 -3.39
CA ARG A 154 -9.32 -0.33 -3.43
C ARG A 154 -9.46 0.38 -2.08
N LEU A 155 -10.60 0.23 -1.41
CA LEU A 155 -10.81 0.81 -0.07
C LEU A 155 -9.84 0.22 0.95
N GLU A 156 -9.57 -1.09 0.91
CA GLU A 156 -8.55 -1.74 1.74
C GLU A 156 -7.16 -1.15 1.49
N ASN A 157 -6.79 -0.88 0.23
CA ASN A 157 -5.52 -0.24 -0.11
C ASN A 157 -5.45 1.21 0.41
N VAL A 158 -6.53 1.97 0.30
CA VAL A 158 -6.62 3.32 0.88
C VAL A 158 -6.45 3.28 2.40
N GLN A 159 -7.10 2.34 3.07
CA GLN A 159 -6.97 2.17 4.52
C GLN A 159 -5.56 1.70 4.93
N GLU A 160 -4.93 0.85 4.09
CA GLU A 160 -3.57 0.36 4.36
C GLU A 160 -2.50 1.46 4.22
N LEU A 161 -2.73 2.52 3.44
CA LEU A 161 -1.80 3.66 3.38
C LEU A 161 -1.66 4.35 4.74
N ARG A 162 -2.68 4.29 5.61
CA ARG A 162 -2.60 4.75 7.00
C ARG A 162 -1.55 3.96 7.80
N SER A 163 -1.42 2.67 7.54
CA SER A 163 -0.37 1.84 8.17
C SER A 163 1.03 2.29 7.77
N SER A 164 1.23 2.77 6.54
CA SER A 164 2.51 3.37 6.11
C SER A 164 2.82 4.68 6.86
N ILE A 165 1.82 5.52 7.11
CA ILE A 165 1.98 6.75 7.91
C ILE A 165 2.41 6.40 9.34
N LEU A 166 1.80 5.39 9.95
CA LEU A 166 2.15 4.96 11.29
C LEU A 166 3.54 4.35 11.36
N ALA A 167 3.92 3.54 10.38
CA ALA A 167 5.27 3.00 10.28
C ALA A 167 6.31 4.11 10.15
N TYR A 168 6.01 5.18 9.40
CA TYR A 168 6.86 6.37 9.32
C TYR A 168 7.02 7.02 10.70
N LEU A 169 5.93 7.22 11.45
CA LEU A 169 5.96 7.81 12.78
C LEU A 169 6.72 6.95 13.80
N GLU A 170 6.51 5.63 13.79
CA GLU A 170 7.22 4.69 14.68
C GLU A 170 8.73 4.66 14.41
N ASN A 171 9.15 4.85 13.14
CA ASN A 171 10.56 4.81 12.74
C ASN A 171 11.30 6.15 12.88
N ALA A 172 10.61 7.24 13.21
CA ALA A 172 11.20 8.58 13.28
C ALA A 172 12.18 8.79 14.46
N GLU A 173 12.26 7.82 15.41
CA GLU A 173 13.20 7.82 16.54
C GLU A 173 13.35 9.18 17.26
N GLY A 174 12.25 9.92 17.40
CA GLY A 174 12.24 11.24 18.07
C GLY A 174 12.58 12.44 17.17
N ALA A 175 12.74 12.22 15.86
CA ALA A 175 12.80 13.31 14.88
C ALA A 175 11.43 13.97 14.71
N GLU A 176 11.43 15.25 14.31
CA GLU A 176 10.19 15.96 14.00
C GLU A 176 9.51 15.31 12.78
N THR A 177 8.29 14.83 12.98
CA THR A 177 7.51 14.16 11.94
C THR A 177 6.54 15.15 11.28
N SER A 178 6.45 15.11 9.96
CA SER A 178 5.59 16.01 9.20
C SER A 178 5.04 15.33 7.96
N LEU A 179 3.97 15.90 7.38
CA LEU A 179 3.44 15.45 6.10
C LEU A 179 4.51 15.51 4.99
N SER A 180 5.32 16.57 4.97
CA SER A 180 6.42 16.68 3.98
C SER A 180 7.41 15.54 4.13
N GLY A 181 7.88 15.25 5.37
CA GLY A 181 8.81 14.17 5.63
C GLY A 181 8.27 12.79 5.22
N PHE A 182 6.98 12.52 5.48
CA PHE A 182 6.34 11.31 5.01
C PHE A 182 6.33 11.21 3.47
N LEU A 183 6.00 12.30 2.78
CA LEU A 183 5.96 12.32 1.32
C LEU A 183 7.36 12.16 0.70
N ASP A 184 8.39 12.74 1.32
CA ASP A 184 9.79 12.60 0.90
C ASP A 184 10.27 11.15 1.08
N GLU A 185 9.92 10.49 2.19
CA GLU A 185 10.21 9.07 2.40
C GLU A 185 9.56 8.18 1.33
N ILE A 186 8.27 8.42 1.02
CA ILE A 186 7.58 7.66 -0.03
C ILE A 186 8.21 7.91 -1.41
N ALA A 187 8.62 9.14 -1.72
CA ALA A 187 9.30 9.46 -2.97
C ALA A 187 10.63 8.67 -3.09
N LEU A 188 11.42 8.61 -2.03
CA LEU A 188 12.66 7.83 -2.00
C LEU A 188 12.40 6.34 -2.25
N TYR A 189 11.36 5.77 -1.63
CA TYR A 189 11.00 4.35 -1.83
C TYR A 189 10.55 4.03 -3.24
N THR A 190 9.86 4.95 -3.92
CA THR A 190 9.43 4.73 -5.31
C THR A 190 10.57 4.84 -6.32
N ASP A 191 11.57 5.67 -6.06
CA ASP A 191 12.76 5.80 -6.91
C ASP A 191 13.68 4.57 -6.83
N LEU A 192 13.81 3.97 -5.65
CA LEU A 192 14.58 2.73 -5.48
C LEU A 192 13.97 1.54 -6.26
N ASP A 193 12.65 1.53 -6.43
CA ASP A 193 11.93 0.49 -7.18
C ASP A 193 12.33 0.38 -8.66
N SER A 194 12.81 1.48 -9.25
CA SER A 194 13.19 1.54 -10.67
C SER A 194 14.53 0.87 -10.98
N ARG A 195 15.31 0.49 -9.94
CA ARG A 195 16.69 -0.01 -10.08
C ARG A 195 16.83 -1.53 -9.92
N VAL A 196 15.74 -2.24 -9.61
CA VAL A 196 15.79 -3.68 -9.36
C VAL A 196 15.36 -4.45 -10.61
N ASP A 197 16.30 -4.71 -11.51
CA ASP A 197 16.19 -5.68 -12.59
C ASP A 197 17.15 -6.84 -12.34
N GLY A 198 16.64 -7.98 -11.88
CA GLY A 198 17.42 -9.19 -11.69
C GLY A 198 16.54 -10.40 -11.38
N ASP A 199 16.99 -11.59 -11.78
CA ASP A 199 16.29 -12.86 -11.53
C ASP A 199 16.38 -13.30 -10.05
N ASN A 200 17.37 -12.80 -9.31
CA ASN A 200 17.54 -13.12 -7.89
C ASN A 200 16.71 -12.18 -7.00
N CYS A 201 15.41 -12.42 -6.94
CA CYS A 201 14.50 -11.61 -6.16
C CYS A 201 13.38 -12.45 -5.53
N VAL A 202 12.84 -11.96 -4.41
CA VAL A 202 11.69 -12.58 -3.76
C VAL A 202 10.44 -12.36 -4.61
N THR A 203 9.78 -13.45 -4.97
CA THR A 203 8.52 -13.38 -5.74
C THR A 203 7.34 -13.29 -4.77
N MET A 204 6.52 -12.26 -4.93
CA MET A 204 5.32 -12.03 -4.11
C MET A 204 4.06 -12.05 -4.98
N MET A 205 2.98 -12.66 -4.47
CA MET A 205 1.70 -12.68 -5.16
C MET A 205 0.56 -13.09 -4.25
N THR A 206 -0.67 -12.86 -4.71
CA THR A 206 -1.83 -13.45 -4.03
C THR A 206 -1.88 -14.96 -4.26
N MET A 207 -2.49 -15.71 -3.33
CA MET A 207 -2.73 -17.14 -3.51
C MET A 207 -3.53 -17.46 -4.79
N HIS A 208 -4.43 -16.54 -5.22
CA HIS A 208 -5.15 -16.67 -6.47
C HIS A 208 -4.22 -16.62 -7.70
N ALA A 209 -3.27 -15.70 -7.69
CA ALA A 209 -2.30 -15.56 -8.80
C ALA A 209 -1.28 -16.71 -8.84
N ALA A 210 -1.11 -17.43 -7.73
CA ALA A 210 -0.18 -18.56 -7.63
C ALA A 210 -0.72 -19.87 -8.27
N LYS A 211 -1.97 -19.88 -8.71
CA LYS A 211 -2.56 -21.07 -9.33
C LYS A 211 -1.77 -21.49 -10.58
N GLY A 212 -1.28 -22.73 -10.60
CA GLY A 212 -0.49 -23.28 -11.70
C GLY A 212 1.02 -23.00 -11.63
N LEU A 213 1.47 -22.22 -10.64
CA LEU A 213 2.89 -21.99 -10.39
C LEU A 213 3.37 -22.89 -9.24
N GLU A 214 4.68 -23.16 -9.18
CA GLU A 214 5.30 -23.93 -8.09
C GLU A 214 6.65 -23.33 -7.75
N PHE A 215 7.04 -23.43 -6.47
CA PHE A 215 8.27 -22.83 -5.97
C PHE A 215 8.95 -23.78 -4.97
N PRO A 216 10.29 -23.85 -4.95
CA PRO A 216 11.02 -24.66 -3.96
C PRO A 216 10.61 -24.30 -2.52
N VAL A 217 10.54 -23.01 -2.21
CA VAL A 217 10.19 -22.50 -0.87
C VAL A 217 9.01 -21.55 -0.97
N VAL A 218 7.99 -21.78 -0.16
CA VAL A 218 6.79 -20.94 -0.08
C VAL A 218 6.54 -20.49 1.34
N TYR A 219 6.33 -19.18 1.50
CA TYR A 219 5.80 -18.56 2.71
C TYR A 219 4.34 -18.19 2.47
N LEU A 220 3.42 -18.80 3.22
CA LEU A 220 2.02 -18.37 3.30
C LEU A 220 1.89 -17.44 4.51
N VAL A 221 1.59 -16.17 4.26
CA VAL A 221 1.59 -15.17 5.33
C VAL A 221 0.19 -14.69 5.68
N GLY A 222 0.00 -14.35 6.96
CA GLY A 222 -1.27 -13.82 7.45
C GLY A 222 -2.37 -14.88 7.61
N LEU A 223 -2.01 -16.06 8.16
CA LEU A 223 -2.98 -17.09 8.51
C LEU A 223 -3.70 -16.72 9.81
N GLU A 224 -4.59 -15.74 9.71
CA GLU A 224 -5.31 -15.11 10.81
C GLU A 224 -6.80 -15.04 10.50
N GLU A 225 -7.65 -15.18 11.51
CA GLU A 225 -9.09 -14.94 11.39
C GLU A 225 -9.37 -13.55 10.85
N GLY A 226 -10.25 -13.46 9.85
CA GLY A 226 -10.59 -12.22 9.17
C GLY A 226 -9.64 -11.84 8.02
N ILE A 227 -8.53 -12.58 7.84
CA ILE A 227 -7.64 -12.51 6.67
C ILE A 227 -7.75 -13.80 5.85
N LEU A 228 -7.44 -14.93 6.46
CA LEU A 228 -7.63 -16.25 5.87
C LEU A 228 -8.08 -17.25 6.96
N PRO A 229 -9.36 -17.56 7.07
CA PRO A 229 -10.47 -17.15 6.19
C PRO A 229 -10.77 -15.65 6.26
N HIS A 230 -11.23 -15.10 5.12
CA HIS A 230 -11.57 -13.69 5.03
C HIS A 230 -12.80 -13.36 5.90
N LYS A 231 -12.84 -12.17 6.52
CA LYS A 231 -13.90 -11.74 7.44
C LYS A 231 -15.30 -11.98 6.90
N ARG A 232 -15.54 -11.65 5.64
CA ARG A 232 -16.85 -11.82 5.00
C ARG A 232 -17.25 -13.28 4.89
N SER A 233 -16.32 -14.16 4.52
CA SER A 233 -16.59 -15.60 4.42
C SER A 233 -16.98 -16.20 5.78
N LEU A 234 -16.41 -15.64 6.86
CA LEU A 234 -16.81 -15.96 8.23
C LEU A 234 -18.22 -15.47 8.54
N GLU A 235 -18.55 -14.23 8.17
CA GLU A 235 -19.88 -13.62 8.37
C GLU A 235 -20.97 -14.35 7.55
N ASP A 236 -20.66 -14.76 6.33
CA ASP A 236 -21.56 -15.53 5.46
C ASP A 236 -21.66 -17.01 5.86
N GLY A 237 -20.84 -17.48 6.81
CA GLY A 237 -20.80 -18.87 7.28
C GLY A 237 -20.31 -19.86 6.21
N ASN A 238 -19.65 -19.39 5.17
CA ASN A 238 -19.16 -20.21 4.05
C ASN A 238 -17.65 -20.01 3.82
N CYS A 239 -16.85 -20.86 4.46
CA CYS A 239 -15.39 -20.83 4.35
C CYS A 239 -14.81 -21.84 3.36
N ASP A 240 -15.61 -22.55 2.60
CA ASP A 240 -15.14 -23.63 1.72
C ASP A 240 -14.22 -23.12 0.62
N GLU A 241 -14.53 -21.97 0.03
CA GLU A 241 -13.68 -21.37 -0.99
C GLU A 241 -12.36 -20.86 -0.40
N GLU A 242 -12.37 -20.30 0.80
CA GLU A 242 -11.16 -19.89 1.52
C GLU A 242 -10.27 -21.11 1.85
N ARG A 243 -10.90 -22.24 2.23
CA ARG A 243 -10.17 -23.51 2.47
C ARG A 243 -9.54 -24.05 1.21
N ARG A 244 -10.25 -23.97 0.07
CA ARG A 244 -9.69 -24.36 -1.24
C ARG A 244 -8.53 -23.44 -1.63
N LEU A 245 -8.63 -22.17 -1.33
CA LEU A 245 -7.57 -21.22 -1.61
C LEU A 245 -6.32 -21.49 -0.75
N LEU A 246 -6.48 -21.81 0.54
CA LEU A 246 -5.38 -22.26 1.38
C LEU A 246 -4.75 -23.54 0.83
N TYR A 247 -5.55 -24.51 0.42
CA TYR A 247 -5.05 -25.73 -0.21
C TYR A 247 -4.22 -25.43 -1.48
N VAL A 248 -4.70 -24.53 -2.33
CA VAL A 248 -3.92 -24.06 -3.49
C VAL A 248 -2.58 -23.49 -3.03
N GLY A 249 -2.57 -22.62 -2.03
CA GLY A 249 -1.34 -22.03 -1.49
C GLY A 249 -0.35 -23.09 -0.98
N ILE A 250 -0.82 -24.03 -0.16
CA ILE A 250 0.00 -25.13 0.39
C ILE A 250 0.65 -25.95 -0.72
N THR A 251 -0.12 -26.29 -1.75
CA THR A 251 0.36 -27.14 -2.88
C THR A 251 1.30 -26.41 -3.84
N ARG A 252 1.63 -25.13 -3.59
CA ARG A 252 2.63 -24.39 -4.38
C ARG A 252 4.07 -24.67 -3.93
N ALA A 253 4.25 -25.21 -2.72
CA ALA A 253 5.57 -25.56 -2.20
C ALA A 253 6.03 -26.92 -2.73
N GLN A 254 7.24 -26.97 -3.27
CA GLN A 254 7.88 -28.20 -3.71
C GLN A 254 8.70 -28.86 -2.59
N GLU A 255 9.44 -28.04 -1.81
CA GLU A 255 10.40 -28.53 -0.80
C GLU A 255 10.04 -28.04 0.61
N LYS A 256 9.84 -26.73 0.78
CA LYS A 256 9.63 -26.12 2.09
C LYS A 256 8.42 -25.20 2.09
N LEU A 257 7.54 -25.40 3.08
CA LEU A 257 6.37 -24.58 3.33
C LEU A 257 6.48 -23.94 4.72
N MET A 258 6.35 -22.61 4.78
CA MET A 258 6.29 -21.82 6.00
C MET A 258 4.91 -21.18 6.10
N LEU A 259 4.20 -21.45 7.20
CA LEU A 259 2.90 -20.89 7.53
C LEU A 259 3.07 -19.85 8.64
N THR A 260 2.71 -18.59 8.40
CA THR A 260 2.95 -17.54 9.39
C THR A 260 1.67 -16.80 9.79
N TYR A 261 1.61 -16.41 11.06
CA TYR A 261 0.59 -15.54 11.63
C TYR A 261 1.21 -14.63 12.68
N CYS A 262 0.58 -13.49 12.93
CA CYS A 262 1.05 -12.51 13.91
C CYS A 262 0.26 -12.62 15.21
N ALA A 263 0.87 -12.32 16.35
CA ALA A 263 0.16 -12.14 17.62
C ALA A 263 -0.62 -10.82 17.64
N THR A 264 -0.04 -9.77 17.05
CA THR A 264 -0.68 -8.46 16.88
C THR A 264 -0.38 -7.92 15.49
N ARG A 265 -1.31 -7.16 14.94
CA ARG A 265 -1.16 -6.50 13.66
C ARG A 265 -1.58 -5.04 13.78
N LEU A 266 -0.82 -4.17 13.13
CA LEU A 266 -1.25 -2.80 12.91
C LEU A 266 -2.37 -2.83 11.86
N ARG A 267 -3.57 -2.42 12.25
CA ARG A 267 -4.74 -2.42 11.37
C ARG A 267 -5.50 -1.13 11.59
N TYR A 268 -5.65 -0.35 10.52
CA TYR A 268 -6.30 0.97 10.57
C TYR A 268 -5.75 1.91 11.65
N GLY A 269 -4.50 1.69 12.06
CA GLY A 269 -3.82 2.54 13.01
C GLY A 269 -3.75 2.05 14.45
N ASP A 270 -4.40 0.95 14.76
CA ASP A 270 -4.36 0.35 16.09
C ASP A 270 -3.63 -1.00 16.06
N ARG A 271 -2.83 -1.27 17.10
CA ARG A 271 -2.30 -2.61 17.32
C ARG A 271 -3.40 -3.51 17.85
N MET A 272 -3.98 -4.27 16.95
CA MET A 272 -5.05 -5.21 17.26
C MET A 272 -4.47 -6.61 17.53
N PRO A 273 -4.94 -7.34 18.56
CA PRO A 273 -4.60 -8.74 18.74
C PRO A 273 -5.15 -9.55 17.54
N CYS A 274 -4.34 -10.47 17.03
CA CYS A 274 -4.73 -11.36 15.96
C CYS A 274 -5.04 -12.74 16.51
N GLN A 275 -6.10 -13.35 16.00
CA GLN A 275 -6.42 -14.73 16.28
C GLN A 275 -5.87 -15.62 15.15
N ARG A 276 -5.16 -16.68 15.50
CA ARG A 276 -4.67 -17.67 14.56
C ARG A 276 -5.83 -18.25 13.75
N SER A 277 -5.63 -18.42 12.44
CA SER A 277 -6.60 -19.05 11.55
C SER A 277 -7.07 -20.41 12.06
N SER A 278 -8.38 -20.62 12.07
CA SER A 278 -9.01 -21.91 12.38
C SER A 278 -8.56 -23.03 11.46
N PHE A 279 -8.22 -22.70 10.21
CA PHE A 279 -7.71 -23.67 9.23
C PHE A 279 -6.40 -24.34 9.65
N LEU A 280 -5.56 -23.67 10.44
CA LEU A 280 -4.35 -24.30 10.98
C LEU A 280 -4.66 -25.44 11.95
N SER A 281 -5.85 -25.45 12.55
CA SER A 281 -6.30 -26.54 13.41
C SER A 281 -6.81 -27.76 12.64
N GLU A 282 -7.07 -27.62 11.35
CA GLU A 282 -7.46 -28.69 10.45
C GLU A 282 -6.25 -29.50 9.93
N ILE A 283 -5.02 -28.95 10.06
CA ILE A 283 -3.79 -29.63 9.68
C ILE A 283 -3.35 -30.55 10.83
N PRO A 284 -3.10 -31.84 10.58
CA PRO A 284 -2.65 -32.77 11.63
C PRO A 284 -1.37 -32.29 12.31
N PRO A 285 -1.30 -32.24 13.66
CA PRO A 285 -0.16 -31.68 14.38
C PRO A 285 1.19 -32.36 14.08
N HIS A 286 1.18 -33.65 13.74
CA HIS A 286 2.39 -34.41 13.43
C HIS A 286 3.01 -34.03 12.06
N LEU A 287 2.30 -33.22 11.25
CA LEU A 287 2.78 -32.68 9.97
C LEU A 287 3.30 -31.24 10.11
N MET A 288 3.26 -30.67 11.30
CA MET A 288 3.66 -29.28 11.55
C MET A 288 4.76 -29.23 12.61
N GLU A 289 5.75 -28.41 12.33
CA GLU A 289 6.74 -27.97 13.30
C GLU A 289 6.45 -26.52 13.67
N TYR A 290 6.42 -26.23 14.97
CA TYR A 290 6.12 -24.89 15.49
C TYR A 290 7.42 -24.23 15.97
N SER A 291 7.69 -23.03 15.45
CA SER A 291 8.78 -22.17 15.89
C SER A 291 8.23 -20.80 16.26
N LYS A 292 8.77 -20.20 17.31
CA LYS A 292 8.55 -18.78 17.59
C LYS A 292 9.57 -17.95 16.86
N TRP A 293 9.20 -16.74 16.50
CA TRP A 293 10.11 -15.81 15.83
C TRP A 293 11.40 -15.57 16.65
N GLU A 294 11.27 -15.40 17.97
CA GLU A 294 12.38 -15.22 18.88
C GLU A 294 13.36 -16.40 18.84
N ASP A 295 12.86 -17.61 18.73
CA ASP A 295 13.69 -18.82 18.65
C ASP A 295 14.44 -18.88 17.30
N LEU A 296 13.81 -18.44 16.21
CA LEU A 296 14.43 -18.37 14.87
C LEU A 296 15.51 -17.30 14.80
N MET A 297 15.28 -16.14 15.44
CA MET A 297 16.26 -15.04 15.46
C MET A 297 17.47 -15.33 16.37
N ASN A 298 17.28 -16.16 17.39
CA ASN A 298 18.33 -16.56 18.33
C ASN A 298 19.04 -17.87 17.92
N ALA A 299 18.55 -18.56 16.88
CA ALA A 299 19.24 -19.71 16.34
C ALA A 299 20.57 -19.21 15.72
N GLU A 300 21.69 -19.64 16.27
CA GLU A 300 23.00 -19.43 15.65
C GLU A 300 22.97 -20.07 14.26
N ALA A 301 23.40 -19.30 13.25
CA ALA A 301 23.58 -19.85 11.90
C ALA A 301 24.52 -21.05 12.00
N THR A 302 24.12 -22.17 11.45
CA THR A 302 25.00 -23.35 11.43
C THR A 302 26.27 -22.99 10.68
N GLU A 303 27.40 -23.63 11.01
CA GLU A 303 28.71 -23.42 10.31
C GLU A 303 28.54 -23.57 8.79
N GLU A 304 27.64 -24.45 8.35
CA GLU A 304 27.32 -24.69 6.94
C GLU A 304 26.57 -23.54 6.28
N GLU A 305 25.61 -22.90 7.00
CA GLU A 305 24.87 -21.71 6.52
C GLU A 305 25.78 -20.48 6.48
N SER A 306 26.64 -20.32 7.47
CA SER A 306 27.66 -19.25 7.50
C SER A 306 28.71 -19.46 6.39
N GLY A 307 29.18 -20.69 6.14
CA GLY A 307 30.10 -21.03 5.05
C GLY A 307 29.51 -20.68 3.69
N ASN A 308 28.26 -21.08 3.41
CA ASN A 308 27.58 -20.80 2.17
C ASN A 308 27.34 -19.30 1.94
N PHE A 309 27.08 -18.52 2.99
CA PHE A 309 26.95 -17.07 2.91
C PHE A 309 28.28 -16.39 2.55
N PHE A 310 29.40 -16.79 3.21
CA PHE A 310 30.72 -16.25 2.92
C PHE A 310 31.22 -16.65 1.54
N ASP A 311 30.94 -17.86 1.07
CA ASP A 311 31.31 -18.32 -0.27
C ASP A 311 30.51 -17.60 -1.36
N SER A 312 29.25 -17.31 -1.11
CA SER A 312 28.39 -16.50 -1.98
C SER A 312 28.87 -15.03 -2.07
N LEU A 313 29.25 -14.43 -0.94
CA LEU A 313 29.86 -13.10 -0.90
C LEU A 313 31.20 -13.07 -1.64
N ARG A 314 32.04 -14.10 -1.48
CA ARG A 314 33.33 -14.20 -2.13
C ARG A 314 33.20 -14.36 -3.64
N SER A 315 32.24 -15.13 -4.13
CA SER A 315 31.97 -15.24 -5.56
C SER A 315 31.47 -13.92 -6.17
N MET A 316 30.60 -13.17 -5.48
CA MET A 316 30.18 -11.84 -5.93
C MET A 316 31.31 -10.83 -6.03
N LEU A 317 32.27 -10.87 -5.10
CA LEU A 317 33.45 -9.99 -5.09
C LEU A 317 34.50 -10.35 -6.13
N LEU A 318 34.53 -11.60 -6.63
CA LEU A 318 35.48 -12.08 -7.65
C LEU A 318 34.92 -11.94 -9.08
N GLU A 319 33.66 -11.65 -9.28
CA GLU A 319 33.05 -11.36 -10.59
C GLU A 319 33.15 -9.88 -11.01
N GLU A 320 33.69 -9.00 -10.15
CA GLU A 320 33.91 -7.56 -10.44
C GLU A 320 35.37 -7.23 -10.84
N GLU A 321 36.25 -8.22 -11.07
CA GLU A 321 37.58 -8.05 -11.72
C GLU A 321 37.56 -8.61 -13.16
#